data_099c2c9de8e0774b1d2d2ff2f6d65ce1
#
_entry.id   099c2c9de8e0774b1d2d2ff2f6d65ce1
#
_cell.length_a   1.000
_cell.length_b   1.000
_cell.length_c   1.000
_cell.angle_alpha   90.00
_cell.angle_beta   90.00
_cell.angle_gamma   90.00
#
_symmetry.space_group_name_H-M   'P 1'
#
loop_
_entity.id
_entity.type
_entity.pdbx_description
1 polymer ?
#
loop_
_entity_poly.entity_id
_entity_poly.type
_entity_poly.pdbx_seq_one_letter_code
_entity_poly.pdbx_strand_id
1 'polypeptide(L)'
;QVITTADLAASQLVFTPAANANGTGYARVAFSVRDSTSLYDPTPNTLTVNVTAVNDRPTDLSLSANTVAEHAANGTVVGTVTGSDPDAGDTKSYSLTNTAGGRFAINRTTGALTVANSTLLNYEAATSHAVTVRVTDRGGLTYDETFTINLTNVNEAPSGTNATVTITEDTAHVLTAANFGFSDVDAGDALSAVRIDTLPTAGTLTL
;
A
#
# COMPACT_ATOMS: atom_id res chain seq x y z
N GLN A 1 -32.86 41.59 -7.30
CA GLN A 1 -33.94 40.87 -6.61
C GLN A 1 -34.33 41.65 -5.35
N VAL A 2 -35.63 41.80 -5.07
CA VAL A 2 -36.14 42.41 -3.83
C VAL A 2 -36.55 41.26 -2.91
N ILE A 3 -36.03 41.25 -1.71
CA ILE A 3 -36.40 40.31 -0.65
C ILE A 3 -37.23 41.10 0.39
N THR A 4 -38.45 40.63 0.63
CA THR A 4 -39.35 41.28 1.60
C THR A 4 -39.11 40.85 3.02
N THR A 5 -39.60 41.63 3.99
CA THR A 5 -39.57 41.22 5.40
C THR A 5 -40.35 39.93 5.68
N ALA A 6 -41.39 39.63 4.85
CA ALA A 6 -42.11 38.35 4.92
C ALA A 6 -41.26 37.19 4.44
N ASP A 7 -40.45 37.35 3.38
CA ASP A 7 -39.49 36.34 2.92
C ASP A 7 -38.40 36.05 3.96
N LEU A 8 -37.89 37.07 4.62
CA LEU A 8 -36.93 36.92 5.72
C LEU A 8 -37.53 36.23 6.93
N ALA A 9 -38.77 36.61 7.31
CA ALA A 9 -39.50 35.99 8.43
C ALA A 9 -39.85 34.53 8.14
N ALA A 10 -40.06 34.16 6.86
CA ALA A 10 -40.31 32.80 6.41
C ALA A 10 -39.02 32.01 6.21
N SER A 11 -37.83 32.55 6.52
CA SER A 11 -36.51 31.91 6.34
C SER A 11 -36.22 31.48 4.89
N GLN A 12 -36.74 32.23 3.91
CA GLN A 12 -36.59 31.88 2.48
C GLN A 12 -35.24 32.34 1.89
N LEU A 13 -34.53 33.26 2.55
CA LEU A 13 -33.20 33.67 2.13
C LEU A 13 -32.13 32.78 2.82
N VAL A 14 -31.61 31.80 2.11
CA VAL A 14 -30.64 30.83 2.60
C VAL A 14 -29.34 30.96 1.83
N PHE A 15 -28.23 30.98 2.54
CA PHE A 15 -26.91 30.85 1.96
C PHE A 15 -26.38 29.42 2.23
N THR A 16 -25.98 28.71 1.18
CA THR A 16 -25.41 27.37 1.26
C THR A 16 -23.99 27.41 0.70
N PRO A 17 -22.94 27.16 1.50
CA PRO A 17 -21.60 27.06 0.98
C PRO A 17 -21.45 25.81 0.09
N ALA A 18 -20.46 25.82 -0.81
CA ALA A 18 -20.08 24.62 -1.55
C ALA A 18 -19.52 23.54 -0.59
N ALA A 19 -19.64 22.27 -0.98
CA ALA A 19 -19.10 21.18 -0.18
C ALA A 19 -17.60 21.36 0.06
N ASN A 20 -17.14 21.11 1.29
CA ASN A 20 -15.73 21.19 1.75
C ASN A 20 -15.10 22.60 1.57
N ALA A 21 -15.91 23.60 1.28
CA ALA A 21 -15.42 24.97 1.08
C ALA A 21 -15.55 25.80 2.36
N ASN A 22 -14.48 26.45 2.74
CA ASN A 22 -14.39 27.26 3.95
C ASN A 22 -13.53 28.51 3.71
N GLY A 23 -13.53 29.43 4.64
CA GLY A 23 -12.66 30.62 4.63
C GLY A 23 -13.29 31.88 5.21
N THR A 24 -12.42 32.80 5.60
CA THR A 24 -12.81 34.15 6.01
C THR A 24 -13.11 34.99 4.77
N GLY A 25 -14.25 35.67 4.77
CA GLY A 25 -14.70 36.41 3.60
C GLY A 25 -15.09 35.54 2.42
N TYR A 26 -15.55 34.31 2.71
CA TYR A 26 -15.92 33.28 1.74
C TYR A 26 -16.91 33.78 0.69
N ALA A 27 -17.92 34.51 1.12
CA ALA A 27 -18.85 35.14 0.22
C ALA A 27 -19.12 36.57 0.67
N ARG A 28 -19.50 37.41 -0.31
CA ARG A 28 -19.92 38.79 -0.07
C ARG A 28 -21.19 39.06 -0.82
N VAL A 29 -22.19 39.59 -0.13
CA VAL A 29 -23.48 39.99 -0.70
C VAL A 29 -23.58 41.50 -0.55
N ALA A 30 -23.66 42.23 -1.64
CA ALA A 30 -23.99 43.64 -1.66
C ALA A 30 -25.51 43.81 -1.56
N PHE A 31 -25.97 44.65 -0.67
CA PHE A 31 -27.40 44.91 -0.48
C PHE A 31 -27.68 46.36 -0.15
N SER A 32 -28.89 46.82 -0.46
CA SER A 32 -29.44 48.08 0.01
C SER A 32 -30.75 47.84 0.75
N VAL A 33 -30.95 48.47 1.87
CA VAL A 33 -32.23 48.42 2.58
C VAL A 33 -33.22 49.43 2.00
N ARG A 34 -34.53 49.09 2.09
CA ARG A 34 -35.63 49.95 1.61
C ARG A 34 -36.56 50.24 2.80
N ASP A 35 -36.95 51.50 2.95
CA ASP A 35 -37.92 51.93 3.96
C ASP A 35 -39.38 51.64 3.56
N SER A 36 -40.31 51.96 4.45
CA SER A 36 -41.77 51.86 4.19
C SER A 36 -42.31 52.82 3.15
N THR A 37 -41.55 53.86 2.83
CA THR A 37 -41.89 54.86 1.79
C THR A 37 -41.32 54.50 0.42
N SER A 38 -40.67 53.31 0.29
CA SER A 38 -40.06 52.78 -0.92
C SER A 38 -38.74 53.43 -1.33
N LEU A 39 -38.07 54.15 -0.45
CA LEU A 39 -36.73 54.69 -0.71
C LEU A 39 -35.65 53.67 -0.27
N TYR A 40 -34.67 53.49 -1.14
CA TYR A 40 -33.49 52.64 -0.87
C TYR A 40 -32.35 53.45 -0.28
N ASP A 41 -31.54 52.76 0.51
CA ASP A 41 -30.23 53.24 0.92
C ASP A 41 -29.41 53.61 -0.33
N PRO A 42 -28.88 54.86 -0.41
CA PRO A 42 -28.15 55.34 -1.59
C PRO A 42 -26.80 54.71 -1.76
N THR A 43 -26.25 54.11 -0.71
CA THR A 43 -24.94 53.40 -0.72
C THR A 43 -25.13 51.92 -0.38
N PRO A 44 -24.84 51.01 -1.29
CA PRO A 44 -24.92 49.57 -0.98
C PRO A 44 -24.00 49.17 0.18
N ASN A 45 -24.52 48.33 1.06
CA ASN A 45 -23.79 47.72 2.18
C ASN A 45 -23.30 46.31 1.76
N THR A 46 -22.37 45.74 2.50
CA THR A 46 -21.83 44.42 2.28
C THR A 46 -22.06 43.52 3.48
N LEU A 47 -22.73 42.40 3.26
CA LEU A 47 -22.76 41.28 4.19
C LEU A 47 -21.63 40.32 3.82
N THR A 48 -20.70 40.09 4.73
CA THR A 48 -19.62 39.11 4.56
C THR A 48 -19.98 37.84 5.29
N VAL A 49 -19.89 36.70 4.59
CA VAL A 49 -20.10 35.37 5.14
C VAL A 49 -18.73 34.71 5.35
N ASN A 50 -18.46 34.26 6.55
CA ASN A 50 -17.34 33.43 6.88
C ASN A 50 -17.84 32.01 7.05
N VAL A 51 -17.14 31.03 6.45
CA VAL A 51 -17.44 29.60 6.57
C VAL A 51 -16.30 28.95 7.36
N THR A 52 -16.64 28.37 8.50
CA THR A 52 -15.68 27.67 9.36
C THR A 52 -15.39 26.28 8.79
N ALA A 53 -14.11 25.89 8.73
CA ALA A 53 -13.70 24.55 8.36
C ALA A 53 -14.24 23.53 9.36
N VAL A 54 -14.64 22.37 8.83
CA VAL A 54 -14.95 21.16 9.61
C VAL A 54 -14.03 20.10 9.10
N ASN A 55 -13.42 19.33 10.00
CA ASN A 55 -12.52 18.25 9.61
C ASN A 55 -13.29 17.11 8.93
N ASP A 56 -12.94 16.84 7.69
CA ASP A 56 -13.41 15.69 6.91
C ASP A 56 -12.43 14.52 7.06
N ARG A 57 -12.85 13.30 6.85
CA ARG A 57 -11.98 12.12 6.91
C ARG A 57 -11.24 11.93 5.58
N PRO A 58 -10.09 11.26 5.60
CA PRO A 58 -9.44 10.77 4.39
C PRO A 58 -10.38 9.89 3.56
N THR A 59 -10.28 9.95 2.24
CA THR A 59 -11.23 9.31 1.31
C THR A 59 -10.63 8.19 0.47
N ASP A 60 -9.29 8.13 0.36
CA ASP A 60 -8.61 7.20 -0.54
C ASP A 60 -7.16 6.97 -0.10
N LEU A 61 -6.61 5.81 -0.45
CA LEU A 61 -5.19 5.48 -0.37
C LEU A 61 -4.68 4.97 -1.72
N SER A 62 -3.45 5.30 -2.06
CA SER A 62 -2.74 4.76 -3.20
C SER A 62 -1.39 4.22 -2.80
N LEU A 63 -0.93 3.14 -3.45
CA LEU A 63 0.38 2.53 -3.25
C LEU A 63 1.18 2.62 -4.56
N SER A 64 2.38 3.23 -4.52
CA SER A 64 3.19 3.51 -5.71
C SER A 64 3.74 2.27 -6.41
N ALA A 65 3.98 1.18 -5.67
CA ALA A 65 4.39 -0.13 -6.17
C ALA A 65 3.97 -1.21 -5.19
N ASN A 66 3.68 -2.42 -5.68
CA ASN A 66 3.17 -3.53 -4.89
C ASN A 66 3.89 -4.87 -5.18
N THR A 67 5.14 -4.83 -5.64
CA THR A 67 5.95 -6.02 -5.90
C THR A 67 7.25 -5.96 -5.12
N VAL A 68 7.71 -7.11 -4.64
CA VAL A 68 8.99 -7.27 -3.95
C VAL A 68 9.50 -8.70 -4.18
N ALA A 69 10.83 -8.86 -4.27
CA ALA A 69 11.42 -10.18 -4.34
C ALA A 69 11.21 -10.94 -3.02
N GLU A 70 11.00 -12.23 -3.08
CA GLU A 70 11.14 -13.05 -1.88
C GLU A 70 12.55 -12.91 -1.28
N HIS A 71 12.69 -13.25 -0.02
CA HIS A 71 13.97 -13.08 0.73
C HIS A 71 14.58 -11.67 0.69
N ALA A 72 13.87 -10.67 0.14
CA ALA A 72 14.33 -9.29 0.16
C ALA A 72 14.65 -8.83 1.59
N ALA A 73 15.78 -8.17 1.77
CA ALA A 73 16.30 -7.80 3.10
C ALA A 73 15.30 -6.93 3.88
N ASN A 74 15.30 -7.08 5.21
CA ASN A 74 14.52 -6.22 6.09
C ASN A 74 14.85 -4.75 5.83
N GLY A 75 13.82 -3.90 5.74
CA GLY A 75 13.92 -2.50 5.37
C GLY A 75 13.83 -2.22 3.87
N THR A 76 13.83 -3.25 3.00
CA THR A 76 13.59 -3.05 1.55
C THR A 76 12.24 -2.37 1.36
N VAL A 77 12.22 -1.26 0.63
CA VAL A 77 11.00 -0.52 0.32
C VAL A 77 10.23 -1.25 -0.78
N VAL A 78 8.96 -1.57 -0.51
CA VAL A 78 8.01 -2.11 -1.49
C VAL A 78 7.42 -0.98 -2.32
N GLY A 79 6.93 0.05 -1.65
CA GLY A 79 6.31 1.22 -2.25
C GLY A 79 6.01 2.28 -1.19
N THR A 80 5.42 3.40 -1.63
CA THR A 80 4.98 4.48 -0.73
C THR A 80 3.47 4.63 -0.82
N VAL A 81 2.82 4.63 0.34
CA VAL A 81 1.39 4.89 0.46
C VAL A 81 1.15 6.40 0.54
N THR A 82 0.17 6.88 -0.20
CA THR A 82 -0.29 8.28 -0.18
C THR A 82 -1.79 8.31 0.06
N GLY A 83 -2.23 9.11 1.02
CA GLY A 83 -3.66 9.30 1.33
C GLY A 83 -4.21 10.59 0.73
N SER A 84 -5.46 10.54 0.25
CA SER A 84 -6.23 11.69 -0.19
C SER A 84 -7.17 12.17 0.91
N ASP A 85 -7.28 13.50 1.07
CA ASP A 85 -8.12 14.15 2.06
C ASP A 85 -8.81 15.38 1.46
N PRO A 86 -10.11 15.63 1.74
CA PRO A 86 -10.79 16.85 1.32
C PRO A 86 -10.21 18.13 1.94
N ASP A 87 -9.62 18.04 3.15
CA ASP A 87 -9.04 19.19 3.83
C ASP A 87 -7.66 19.51 3.27
N ALA A 88 -7.59 20.62 2.53
CA ALA A 88 -6.35 21.06 1.89
C ALA A 88 -5.23 21.32 2.89
N GLY A 89 -4.09 20.64 2.72
CA GLY A 89 -2.91 20.80 3.57
C GLY A 89 -2.97 20.04 4.90
N ASP A 90 -3.95 19.14 5.08
CA ASP A 90 -3.98 18.32 6.28
C ASP A 90 -2.81 17.34 6.35
N THR A 91 -2.33 17.10 7.56
CA THR A 91 -1.22 16.18 7.84
C THR A 91 -1.74 14.78 8.13
N LYS A 92 -1.15 13.78 7.47
CA LYS A 92 -1.58 12.39 7.57
C LYS A 92 -0.54 11.54 8.27
N SER A 93 -0.98 10.54 8.99
CA SER A 93 -0.12 9.48 9.54
C SER A 93 -0.62 8.11 9.12
N TYR A 94 0.31 7.15 8.98
CA TYR A 94 0.04 5.83 8.44
C TYR A 94 0.33 4.74 9.46
N SER A 95 -0.45 3.67 9.43
CA SER A 95 -0.22 2.45 10.22
C SER A 95 -0.73 1.23 9.46
N LEU A 96 -0.24 0.04 9.82
CA LEU A 96 -0.80 -1.22 9.34
C LEU A 96 -1.78 -1.77 10.37
N THR A 97 -3.01 -2.05 9.97
CA THR A 97 -3.99 -2.82 10.74
C THR A 97 -3.89 -4.32 10.44
N ASN A 98 -3.32 -4.66 9.26
CA ASN A 98 -2.90 -6.00 8.90
C ASN A 98 -1.47 -5.95 8.33
N THR A 99 -0.51 -6.60 8.99
CA THR A 99 0.91 -6.65 8.63
C THR A 99 1.26 -7.85 7.76
N ALA A 100 0.27 -8.60 7.27
CA ALA A 100 0.46 -9.92 6.65
C ALA A 100 1.27 -10.89 7.54
N GLY A 101 0.90 -10.99 8.82
CA GLY A 101 1.59 -11.85 9.79
C GLY A 101 3.00 -11.39 10.14
N GLY A 102 3.27 -10.08 10.14
CA GLY A 102 4.57 -9.50 10.48
C GLY A 102 5.57 -9.41 9.32
N ARG A 103 5.13 -9.66 8.08
CA ARG A 103 5.98 -9.56 6.88
C ARG A 103 6.35 -8.13 6.53
N PHE A 104 5.44 -7.18 6.78
CA PHE A 104 5.60 -5.78 6.37
C PHE A 104 5.45 -4.80 7.52
N ALA A 105 6.09 -3.65 7.38
CA ALA A 105 5.97 -2.49 8.25
C ALA A 105 5.76 -1.22 7.41
N ILE A 106 5.21 -0.17 8.02
CA ILE A 106 5.03 1.11 7.36
C ILE A 106 5.65 2.24 8.19
N ASN A 107 6.31 3.17 7.52
CA ASN A 107 6.75 4.40 8.16
C ASN A 107 5.55 5.33 8.38
N ARG A 108 5.31 5.68 9.65
CA ARG A 108 4.14 6.45 10.07
C ARG A 108 4.03 7.82 9.38
N THR A 109 5.14 8.46 9.06
CA THR A 109 5.16 9.83 8.53
C THR A 109 5.26 9.85 7.01
N THR A 110 6.12 8.99 6.45
CA THR A 110 6.39 9.00 5.01
C THR A 110 5.47 8.08 4.21
N GLY A 111 4.77 7.15 4.86
CA GLY A 111 3.97 6.12 4.19
C GLY A 111 4.80 5.03 3.51
N ALA A 112 6.13 5.00 3.69
CA ALA A 112 6.98 3.98 3.08
C ALA A 112 6.63 2.59 3.66
N LEU A 113 6.13 1.69 2.81
CA LEU A 113 5.87 0.28 3.12
C LEU A 113 7.16 -0.51 2.89
N THR A 114 7.60 -1.26 3.89
CA THR A 114 8.89 -1.96 3.87
C THR A 114 8.75 -3.41 4.31
N VAL A 115 9.70 -4.25 3.91
CA VAL A 115 9.88 -5.62 4.44
C VAL A 115 10.27 -5.53 5.91
N ALA A 116 9.49 -6.17 6.78
CA ALA A 116 9.79 -6.26 8.22
C ALA A 116 10.50 -7.57 8.58
N ASN A 117 10.14 -8.66 7.92
CA ASN A 117 10.75 -9.97 8.13
C ASN A 117 10.93 -10.73 6.81
N SER A 118 12.16 -10.75 6.31
CA SER A 118 12.56 -11.40 5.05
C SER A 118 12.34 -12.93 5.07
N THR A 119 12.46 -13.60 6.23
CA THR A 119 12.32 -15.05 6.33
C THR A 119 10.87 -15.52 6.13
N LEU A 120 9.91 -14.61 6.16
CA LEU A 120 8.49 -14.89 5.93
C LEU A 120 8.07 -14.64 4.46
N LEU A 121 8.97 -14.11 3.62
CA LEU A 121 8.73 -13.91 2.19
C LEU A 121 9.33 -15.11 1.44
N ASN A 122 8.47 -16.04 1.05
CA ASN A 122 8.82 -17.26 0.30
C ASN A 122 7.75 -17.44 -0.77
N TYR A 123 8.20 -17.40 -2.02
CA TYR A 123 7.34 -17.41 -3.21
C TYR A 123 6.65 -18.77 -3.41
N GLU A 124 7.35 -19.86 -3.10
CA GLU A 124 6.83 -21.22 -3.24
C GLU A 124 5.73 -21.51 -2.21
N ALA A 125 5.78 -20.81 -1.06
CA ALA A 125 4.74 -20.92 -0.04
C ALA A 125 3.52 -20.04 -0.36
N ALA A 126 3.75 -18.82 -0.88
CA ALA A 126 2.68 -17.90 -1.29
C ALA A 126 3.21 -16.79 -2.19
N THR A 127 2.62 -16.63 -3.36
CA THR A 127 3.00 -15.64 -4.37
C THR A 127 2.54 -14.21 -4.06
N SER A 128 1.69 -14.02 -3.05
CA SER A 128 1.19 -12.70 -2.66
C SER A 128 0.69 -12.66 -1.21
N HIS A 129 0.65 -11.46 -0.64
CA HIS A 129 0.17 -11.18 0.71
C HIS A 129 -0.69 -9.93 0.76
N ALA A 130 -1.78 -9.96 1.54
CA ALA A 130 -2.61 -8.78 1.77
C ALA A 130 -2.12 -7.97 2.98
N VAL A 131 -1.98 -6.67 2.81
CA VAL A 131 -1.72 -5.70 3.89
C VAL A 131 -2.87 -4.71 3.94
N THR A 132 -3.31 -4.34 5.15
CA THR A 132 -4.32 -3.28 5.32
C THR A 132 -3.66 -2.07 5.94
N VAL A 133 -3.71 -0.96 5.23
CA VAL A 133 -3.15 0.33 5.65
C VAL A 133 -4.27 1.19 6.18
N ARG A 134 -4.03 1.82 7.32
CA ARG A 134 -4.85 2.90 7.86
C ARG A 134 -4.12 4.23 7.69
N VAL A 135 -4.79 5.20 7.09
CA VAL A 135 -4.42 6.61 7.19
C VAL A 135 -5.25 7.26 8.28
N THR A 136 -4.63 8.15 9.05
CA THR A 136 -5.28 8.97 10.07
C THR A 136 -4.92 10.43 9.80
N ASP A 137 -5.93 11.29 9.72
CA ASP A 137 -5.78 12.72 9.56
C ASP A 137 -5.36 13.41 10.87
N ARG A 138 -5.18 14.73 10.82
CA ARG A 138 -4.84 15.54 12.00
C ARG A 138 -5.97 15.59 13.03
N GLY A 139 -7.23 15.49 12.60
CA GLY A 139 -8.42 15.48 13.44
C GLY A 139 -8.68 14.13 14.11
N GLY A 140 -7.98 13.07 13.71
CA GLY A 140 -8.11 11.71 14.24
C GLY A 140 -9.11 10.85 13.49
N LEU A 141 -9.69 11.31 12.36
CA LEU A 141 -10.54 10.50 11.51
C LEU A 141 -9.69 9.58 10.64
N THR A 142 -10.23 8.42 10.25
CA THR A 142 -9.45 7.37 9.59
C THR A 142 -10.12 6.83 8.34
N TYR A 143 -9.26 6.31 7.43
CA TYR A 143 -9.68 5.51 6.29
C TYR A 143 -8.74 4.30 6.15
N ASP A 144 -9.30 3.13 5.84
CA ASP A 144 -8.55 1.87 5.70
C ASP A 144 -8.68 1.35 4.28
N GLU A 145 -7.56 0.85 3.73
CA GLU A 145 -7.56 0.19 2.44
C GLU A 145 -6.61 -1.01 2.45
N THR A 146 -6.97 -2.06 1.67
CA THR A 146 -6.18 -3.29 1.57
C THR A 146 -5.48 -3.36 0.23
N PHE A 147 -4.17 -3.57 0.26
CA PHE A 147 -3.31 -3.76 -0.90
C PHE A 147 -2.80 -5.20 -0.95
N THR A 148 -2.74 -5.76 -2.16
CA THR A 148 -2.06 -7.03 -2.42
C THR A 148 -0.61 -6.77 -2.80
N ILE A 149 0.33 -7.31 -2.03
CA ILE A 149 1.76 -7.27 -2.31
C ILE A 149 2.13 -8.60 -2.98
N ASN A 150 2.63 -8.54 -4.20
CA ASN A 150 3.07 -9.70 -4.97
C ASN A 150 4.55 -9.98 -4.71
N LEU A 151 4.89 -11.25 -4.54
CA LEU A 151 6.30 -11.69 -4.52
C LEU A 151 6.77 -11.98 -5.94
N THR A 152 8.03 -11.73 -6.21
CA THR A 152 8.73 -12.24 -7.38
C THR A 152 9.70 -13.34 -6.96
N ASN A 153 9.72 -14.43 -7.72
CA ASN A 153 10.59 -15.56 -7.49
C ASN A 153 12.07 -15.16 -7.59
N VAL A 154 12.90 -15.75 -6.74
CA VAL A 154 14.36 -15.69 -6.78
C VAL A 154 14.87 -17.11 -6.79
N ASN A 155 15.63 -17.49 -7.81
CA ASN A 155 16.15 -18.85 -7.92
C ASN A 155 17.02 -19.23 -6.70
N GLU A 156 16.66 -20.32 -6.05
CA GLU A 156 17.42 -20.94 -4.98
C GLU A 156 18.39 -22.01 -5.52
N ALA A 157 19.29 -22.45 -4.66
CA ALA A 157 20.22 -23.49 -5.00
C ALA A 157 19.60 -24.88 -4.78
N PRO A 158 19.80 -25.81 -5.72
CA PRO A 158 19.34 -27.18 -5.54
C PRO A 158 20.00 -27.88 -4.39
N SER A 159 19.37 -28.94 -3.91
CA SER A 159 19.93 -29.87 -2.94
C SER A 159 20.10 -31.28 -3.54
N GLY A 160 21.14 -31.97 -3.08
CA GLY A 160 21.35 -33.39 -3.36
C GLY A 160 21.21 -34.19 -2.07
N THR A 161 20.88 -35.48 -2.19
CA THR A 161 20.82 -36.41 -1.06
C THR A 161 21.87 -37.51 -1.18
N ASN A 162 22.42 -37.94 -0.02
CA ASN A 162 23.31 -39.07 0.02
C ASN A 162 22.56 -40.32 -0.46
N ALA A 163 23.21 -41.11 -1.32
CA ALA A 163 22.67 -42.37 -1.82
C ALA A 163 23.72 -43.50 -1.70
N THR A 164 23.24 -44.72 -1.66
CA THR A 164 24.10 -45.92 -1.70
C THR A 164 23.71 -46.75 -2.89
N VAL A 165 24.68 -47.12 -3.72
CA VAL A 165 24.50 -48.05 -4.82
C VAL A 165 25.25 -49.32 -4.45
N THR A 166 24.55 -50.45 -4.49
CA THR A 166 25.17 -51.79 -4.27
C THR A 166 25.36 -52.46 -5.61
N ILE A 167 26.61 -52.88 -5.89
CA ILE A 167 27.00 -53.55 -7.15
C ILE A 167 27.75 -54.84 -6.79
N THR A 168 27.85 -55.75 -7.78
CA THR A 168 28.67 -56.95 -7.67
C THR A 168 30.09 -56.66 -8.12
N GLU A 169 31.07 -57.39 -7.56
CA GLU A 169 32.45 -57.34 -8.02
C GLU A 169 32.57 -57.67 -9.51
N ASP A 170 33.58 -57.15 -10.15
CA ASP A 170 33.93 -57.35 -11.57
C ASP A 170 32.84 -56.85 -12.56
N THR A 171 31.85 -56.10 -12.08
CA THR A 171 30.76 -55.56 -12.90
C THR A 171 30.78 -54.03 -12.89
N ALA A 172 30.94 -53.43 -14.08
CA ALA A 172 30.79 -51.97 -14.20
C ALA A 172 29.33 -51.53 -13.96
N HIS A 173 29.14 -50.43 -13.26
CA HIS A 173 27.82 -49.83 -13.00
C HIS A 173 27.77 -48.42 -13.59
N VAL A 174 26.72 -48.14 -14.37
CA VAL A 174 26.47 -46.83 -14.94
C VAL A 174 25.69 -45.96 -13.90
N LEU A 175 26.30 -44.90 -13.46
CA LEU A 175 25.62 -43.93 -12.61
C LEU A 175 24.64 -43.08 -13.47
N THR A 176 23.43 -42.92 -12.95
CA THR A 176 22.36 -42.15 -13.60
C THR A 176 22.00 -40.91 -12.75
N ALA A 177 21.25 -39.97 -13.33
CA ALA A 177 20.73 -38.79 -12.60
C ALA A 177 20.03 -39.16 -11.27
N ALA A 178 19.31 -40.28 -11.24
CA ALA A 178 18.62 -40.76 -10.05
C ALA A 178 19.53 -41.11 -8.87
N ASN A 179 20.83 -41.34 -9.11
CA ASN A 179 21.80 -41.67 -8.06
C ASN A 179 22.25 -40.44 -7.25
N PHE A 180 21.92 -39.20 -7.73
CA PHE A 180 22.40 -37.96 -7.11
C PHE A 180 21.31 -37.22 -6.29
N GLY A 181 20.09 -37.75 -6.23
CA GLY A 181 19.02 -37.31 -5.34
C GLY A 181 18.70 -35.81 -5.46
N PHE A 182 18.64 -35.31 -6.70
CA PHE A 182 18.34 -33.89 -6.95
C PHE A 182 16.95 -33.47 -6.42
N SER A 183 16.91 -32.33 -5.77
CA SER A 183 15.69 -31.64 -5.35
C SER A 183 15.90 -30.14 -5.44
N ASP A 184 14.93 -29.45 -5.96
CA ASP A 184 14.87 -27.99 -6.01
C ASP A 184 13.50 -27.51 -5.50
N VAL A 185 13.47 -26.32 -4.87
CA VAL A 185 12.23 -25.68 -4.40
C VAL A 185 11.56 -24.94 -5.56
N ASP A 186 12.35 -24.45 -6.53
CA ASP A 186 11.85 -23.77 -7.72
C ASP A 186 11.13 -24.73 -8.66
N ALA A 187 9.86 -24.46 -8.91
CA ALA A 187 9.03 -25.29 -9.76
C ALA A 187 9.52 -25.26 -11.22
N GLY A 188 9.93 -26.43 -11.74
CA GLY A 188 10.38 -26.59 -13.11
C GLY A 188 11.90 -26.71 -13.27
N ASP A 189 12.67 -26.51 -12.19
CA ASP A 189 14.11 -26.74 -12.21
C ASP A 189 14.45 -28.22 -12.24
N ALA A 190 15.47 -28.58 -13.00
CA ALA A 190 15.88 -29.95 -13.26
C ALA A 190 17.39 -30.09 -13.17
N LEU A 191 17.85 -31.29 -12.80
CA LEU A 191 19.28 -31.60 -12.78
C LEU A 191 19.89 -31.37 -14.17
N SER A 192 20.78 -30.41 -14.30
CA SER A 192 21.51 -30.14 -15.56
C SER A 192 22.92 -30.70 -15.57
N ALA A 193 23.57 -30.84 -14.40
CA ALA A 193 24.93 -31.36 -14.28
C ALA A 193 25.23 -31.83 -12.85
N VAL A 194 26.22 -32.68 -12.73
CA VAL A 194 26.79 -33.13 -11.48
C VAL A 194 28.28 -32.78 -11.49
N ARG A 195 28.76 -32.13 -10.44
CA ARG A 195 30.20 -31.86 -10.24
C ARG A 195 30.76 -32.95 -9.31
N ILE A 196 31.81 -33.63 -9.70
CA ILE A 196 32.54 -34.57 -8.86
C ILE A 196 33.63 -33.81 -8.08
N ASP A 197 33.44 -33.63 -6.80
CA ASP A 197 34.38 -32.87 -5.93
C ASP A 197 35.58 -33.71 -5.48
N THR A 198 35.41 -35.02 -5.34
CA THR A 198 36.46 -35.97 -4.98
C THR A 198 36.32 -37.27 -5.78
N LEU A 199 37.43 -37.82 -6.25
CA LEU A 199 37.48 -39.10 -6.90
C LEU A 199 37.40 -40.23 -5.86
N PRO A 200 36.92 -41.43 -6.23
CA PRO A 200 36.87 -42.60 -5.35
C PRO A 200 38.28 -43.01 -4.91
N THR A 201 38.42 -43.48 -3.67
CA THR A 201 39.69 -43.97 -3.10
C THR A 201 40.00 -45.39 -3.59
N ALA A 202 39.05 -46.11 -4.14
CA ALA A 202 39.17 -47.45 -4.74
C ALA A 202 38.27 -47.53 -5.98
N GLY A 203 38.70 -48.26 -7.00
CA GLY A 203 38.05 -48.35 -8.29
C GLY A 203 38.34 -47.14 -9.19
N THR A 204 37.69 -47.04 -10.35
CA THR A 204 37.83 -45.94 -11.31
C THR A 204 36.47 -45.39 -11.69
N LEU A 205 36.40 -44.04 -11.78
CA LEU A 205 35.26 -43.34 -12.33
C LEU A 205 35.68 -42.79 -13.69
N THR A 206 34.94 -43.12 -14.73
CA THR A 206 35.22 -42.69 -16.13
C THR A 206 33.96 -42.13 -16.75
N LEU A 207 34.12 -41.23 -17.72
CA LEU A 207 33.05 -40.72 -18.59
C LEU A 207 32.94 -41.60 -19.82
#